data_be1cfb3ce1fb93bf33fd44c0584415fb
#
_entry.id   be1cfb3ce1fb93bf33fd44c0584415fb
#
_cell.length_a   1.000
_cell.length_b   1.000
_cell.length_c   1.000
_cell.angle_alpha   90.00
_cell.angle_beta   90.00
_cell.angle_gamma   90.00
#
_symmetry.space_group_name_H-M   'P 1'
#
loop_
_entity.id
_entity.type
_entity.pdbx_description
1 polymer ?
#
loop_
_entity_poly.entity_id
_entity_poly.type
_entity_poly.pdbx_seq_one_letter_code
_entity_poly.pdbx_strand_id
1 'polypeptide(L)'
;MGMGCLLALAAACSSVQQSADYRVVPLPNEITPMEGKAFTLDNRVKILYPEGDADMQRNAGFLAGYVLESTGKTLAVEAGATGSHAIVLRLGLQTENPEAYLLEVNEDQVTITGSSAAGVFYGIQTLRKSLPVAKDAQVVLPPVRVNDAPRFAYRGMMLDVCRHFFSLDSVKRYIDMLALHNINRFHWHLTDDQGWRIEIKKYPQLTQIGSQRKETVIGRNSGKYDGIPYGGYYTQEEAREIVAYAKDRYITVIPEFEMPGHMQGVLAAFPELGCTGGPYDVWTQWGVSEDVICAGNDKSLELIKDVLAELIEIFPSEYIHVGGDECPKTRWEKCPKCQAKIRQLGLKDDKEHTAEQRLQSYIITEAEKFLNAHGRKIIGWDEILEGGVAPNATVMAWRGAGEGVKAAKMRHDVIMVPTTYFYFDYYQTNILDEEPLAIGGYVPIEKVYSFEPYQKELTAEENKHIIGLQANLWTEYITSFRHVEYMVLPRMAALSEIQWTQPQFKDYGDFLERMPKMFDIYDIYGYNYARHLFDVKANFLPDTVAGTLTVTLSTLDGANIHYTLDGTKPSANSPKYTGPLTLKENCTFKAAAIRPAGSSRVYTAEINLNKASLKPIA
;
A
#
# COMPACT_ATOMS: atom_id res chain seq x y z
N MET A 1 14.89 -2.50 77.73
CA MET A 1 14.65 -1.41 76.76
C MET A 1 15.51 -1.69 75.54
N GLY A 2 14.96 -2.30 74.53
CA GLY A 2 15.65 -2.59 73.28
C GLY A 2 14.95 -1.83 72.16
N MET A 3 15.66 -0.88 71.59
CA MET A 3 15.21 0.00 70.54
C MET A 3 15.54 -0.65 69.19
N GLY A 4 14.55 -1.25 68.53
CA GLY A 4 14.70 -1.82 67.18
C GLY A 4 14.64 -0.72 66.13
N CYS A 5 15.74 -0.49 65.39
CA CYS A 5 15.76 0.32 64.20
C CYS A 5 15.13 -0.44 63.04
N LEU A 6 13.94 -0.01 62.59
CA LEU A 6 13.44 -0.39 61.27
C LEU A 6 14.20 0.40 60.20
N LEU A 7 15.07 -0.29 59.45
CA LEU A 7 15.57 0.20 58.18
C LEU A 7 14.49 -0.03 57.11
N ALA A 8 13.86 1.06 56.65
CA ALA A 8 13.04 1.03 55.46
C ALA A 8 13.97 0.99 54.22
N LEU A 9 14.07 -0.16 53.59
CA LEU A 9 14.65 -0.26 52.25
C LEU A 9 13.68 0.42 51.26
N ALA A 10 14.01 1.62 50.86
CA ALA A 10 13.42 2.22 49.68
C ALA A 10 13.96 1.47 48.45
N ALA A 11 13.19 0.55 47.92
CA ALA A 11 13.44 0.00 46.60
C ALA A 11 13.28 1.13 45.59
N ALA A 12 14.39 1.72 45.14
CA ALA A 12 14.41 2.58 43.98
C ALA A 12 14.06 1.70 42.76
N CYS A 13 12.81 1.75 42.30
CA CYS A 13 12.47 1.31 40.97
C CYS A 13 13.24 2.17 39.99
N SER A 14 14.43 1.74 39.56
CA SER A 14 15.09 2.31 38.41
C SER A 14 14.21 2.00 37.20
N SER A 15 13.50 3.00 36.69
CA SER A 15 12.76 2.86 35.44
C SER A 15 13.77 2.49 34.35
N VAL A 16 13.48 1.41 33.60
CA VAL A 16 14.31 0.98 32.49
C VAL A 16 14.38 2.12 31.48
N GLN A 17 15.59 2.56 31.15
CA GLN A 17 15.77 3.59 30.13
C GLN A 17 15.64 2.96 28.74
N GLN A 18 14.85 3.59 27.86
CA GLN A 18 14.68 3.21 26.46
C GLN A 18 15.11 4.36 25.56
N SER A 19 15.82 4.06 24.50
CA SER A 19 16.40 5.02 23.58
C SER A 19 15.65 5.02 22.24
N ALA A 20 15.44 6.20 21.68
CA ALA A 20 14.96 6.33 20.30
C ALA A 20 16.02 5.80 19.31
N ASP A 21 15.53 5.24 18.20
CA ASP A 21 16.36 4.79 17.08
C ASP A 21 15.79 5.39 15.79
N TYR A 22 16.60 6.20 15.12
CA TYR A 22 16.19 6.94 13.93
C TYR A 22 16.28 6.15 12.63
N ARG A 23 16.80 4.93 12.67
CA ARG A 23 16.76 3.98 11.57
C ARG A 23 15.35 3.39 11.50
N VAL A 24 14.45 4.12 10.87
CA VAL A 24 13.01 3.76 10.76
C VAL A 24 12.67 3.24 9.36
N VAL A 25 11.40 2.83 9.15
CA VAL A 25 10.87 2.46 7.83
C VAL A 25 9.82 3.50 7.40
N PRO A 26 9.97 4.15 6.22
CA PRO A 26 11.12 4.09 5.31
C PRO A 26 12.39 4.69 5.94
N LEU A 27 13.55 4.22 5.47
CA LEU A 27 14.84 4.71 5.96
C LEU A 27 15.06 6.15 5.49
N PRO A 28 15.31 7.12 6.41
CA PRO A 28 15.72 8.47 6.03
C PRO A 28 17.03 8.47 5.25
N ASN A 29 17.14 9.38 4.28
CA ASN A 29 18.28 9.42 3.36
C ASN A 29 19.60 9.86 4.01
N GLU A 30 19.54 10.67 5.09
CA GLU A 30 20.73 11.11 5.82
C GLU A 30 20.46 11.13 7.32
N ILE A 31 21.18 10.30 8.08
CA ILE A 31 21.13 10.24 9.55
C ILE A 31 22.55 10.46 10.06
N THR A 32 22.80 11.60 10.69
CA THR A 32 24.11 11.97 11.23
C THR A 32 24.03 12.04 12.75
N PRO A 33 24.63 11.09 13.50
CA PRO A 33 24.76 11.21 14.95
C PRO A 33 25.53 12.48 15.34
N MET A 34 25.09 13.13 16.41
CA MET A 34 25.72 14.34 16.94
C MET A 34 26.32 14.07 18.33
N GLU A 35 27.32 14.85 18.69
CA GLU A 35 27.87 14.81 20.06
C GLU A 35 26.94 15.54 21.04
N GLY A 36 26.91 15.10 22.29
CA GLY A 36 26.13 15.72 23.35
C GLY A 36 25.34 14.71 24.18
N LYS A 37 24.54 15.23 25.11
CA LYS A 37 23.64 14.41 25.91
C LYS A 37 22.29 14.25 25.18
N ALA A 38 21.64 13.12 25.46
CA ALA A 38 20.32 12.82 24.93
C ALA A 38 19.25 13.77 25.52
N PHE A 39 18.27 14.12 24.70
CA PHE A 39 17.05 14.78 25.15
C PHE A 39 16.20 13.80 25.96
N THR A 40 15.71 14.20 27.12
CA THR A 40 14.81 13.39 27.94
C THR A 40 13.35 13.74 27.60
N LEU A 41 12.60 12.76 27.12
CA LEU A 41 11.18 12.92 26.82
C LEU A 41 10.36 12.58 28.06
N ASP A 42 9.77 13.60 28.70
CA ASP A 42 8.90 13.47 29.86
C ASP A 42 7.64 14.35 29.71
N ASN A 43 6.71 14.29 30.66
CA ASN A 43 5.45 15.03 30.62
C ASN A 43 5.58 16.56 30.73
N ARG A 44 6.79 17.10 30.97
CA ARG A 44 7.05 18.57 31.02
C ARG A 44 7.41 19.10 29.64
N VAL A 45 7.75 18.23 28.71
CA VAL A 45 8.05 18.61 27.33
C VAL A 45 6.79 19.19 26.68
N LYS A 46 6.95 20.31 26.00
CA LYS A 46 5.90 20.97 25.23
C LYS A 46 6.15 20.79 23.74
N ILE A 47 5.09 20.70 22.96
CA ILE A 47 5.15 20.78 21.50
C ILE A 47 4.76 22.21 21.11
N LEU A 48 5.69 22.91 20.46
CA LEU A 48 5.51 24.31 20.04
C LEU A 48 5.33 24.38 18.53
N TYR A 49 4.37 25.18 18.08
CA TYR A 49 4.06 25.41 16.66
C TYR A 49 3.89 26.92 16.38
N PRO A 50 4.09 27.40 15.12
CA PRO A 50 3.91 28.79 14.75
C PRO A 50 2.49 29.29 15.03
N GLU A 51 2.36 30.43 15.72
CA GLU A 51 1.07 31.03 16.04
C GLU A 51 0.27 31.37 14.78
N GLY A 52 -1.04 31.05 14.79
CA GLY A 52 -1.96 31.30 13.67
C GLY A 52 -1.88 30.30 12.52
N ASP A 53 -1.01 29.32 12.57
CA ASP A 53 -0.88 28.27 11.54
C ASP A 53 -1.70 27.02 11.92
N ALA A 54 -2.87 26.85 11.28
CA ALA A 54 -3.78 25.74 11.56
C ALA A 54 -3.21 24.38 11.14
N ASP A 55 -2.43 24.30 10.06
CA ASP A 55 -1.81 23.06 9.61
C ASP A 55 -0.72 22.61 10.58
N MET A 56 0.08 23.56 11.06
CA MET A 56 1.12 23.29 12.06
C MET A 56 0.52 22.93 13.43
N GLN A 57 -0.62 23.54 13.81
CA GLN A 57 -1.36 23.18 15.01
C GLN A 57 -1.85 21.73 14.92
N ARG A 58 -2.42 21.32 13.78
CA ARG A 58 -2.87 19.96 13.52
C ARG A 58 -1.70 18.97 13.58
N ASN A 59 -0.56 19.30 12.96
CA ASN A 59 0.67 18.52 13.01
C ASN A 59 1.17 18.31 14.45
N ALA A 60 1.13 19.36 15.27
CA ALA A 60 1.48 19.26 16.69
C ALA A 60 0.53 18.34 17.46
N GLY A 61 -0.77 18.40 17.15
CA GLY A 61 -1.78 17.49 17.69
C GLY A 61 -1.51 16.02 17.34
N PHE A 62 -1.16 15.73 16.09
CA PHE A 62 -0.76 14.38 15.67
C PHE A 62 0.47 13.89 16.45
N LEU A 63 1.50 14.72 16.58
CA LEU A 63 2.70 14.35 17.32
C LEU A 63 2.39 14.05 18.79
N ALA A 64 1.57 14.87 19.44
CA ALA A 64 1.16 14.64 20.84
C ALA A 64 0.44 13.28 21.00
N GLY A 65 -0.46 12.94 20.06
CA GLY A 65 -1.13 11.64 20.02
C GLY A 65 -0.15 10.49 19.86
N TYR A 66 0.76 10.57 18.91
CA TYR A 66 1.76 9.50 18.66
C TYR A 66 2.72 9.28 19.83
N VAL A 67 3.13 10.36 20.50
CA VAL A 67 3.95 10.26 21.72
C VAL A 67 3.18 9.56 22.84
N LEU A 68 1.92 9.93 23.05
CA LEU A 68 1.07 9.30 24.06
C LEU A 68 0.89 7.80 23.77
N GLU A 69 0.60 7.43 22.54
CA GLU A 69 0.37 6.04 22.13
C GLU A 69 1.61 5.16 22.36
N SER A 70 2.78 5.64 21.98
CA SER A 70 4.03 4.87 22.07
C SER A 70 4.64 4.87 23.48
N THR A 71 4.59 6.00 24.19
CA THR A 71 5.36 6.20 25.43
C THR A 71 4.51 6.44 26.68
N GLY A 72 3.20 6.61 26.53
CA GLY A 72 2.29 6.97 27.63
C GLY A 72 2.45 8.40 28.16
N LYS A 73 3.28 9.23 27.51
CA LYS A 73 3.54 10.60 27.95
C LYS A 73 2.58 11.58 27.30
N THR A 74 1.98 12.46 28.10
CA THR A 74 1.07 13.51 27.64
C THR A 74 1.85 14.82 27.51
N LEU A 75 1.95 15.33 26.28
CA LEU A 75 2.65 16.57 25.98
C LEU A 75 1.64 17.70 25.72
N ALA A 76 1.89 18.88 26.32
CA ALA A 76 1.10 20.09 26.02
C ALA A 76 1.44 20.62 24.62
N VAL A 77 0.41 21.04 23.88
CA VAL A 77 0.54 21.67 22.56
C VAL A 77 0.26 23.16 22.71
N GLU A 78 1.23 24.01 22.38
CA GLU A 78 1.15 25.46 22.57
C GLU A 78 1.66 26.20 21.34
N ALA A 79 1.08 27.38 21.06
CA ALA A 79 1.64 28.27 20.06
C ALA A 79 2.93 28.93 20.60
N GLY A 80 3.99 28.93 19.79
CA GLY A 80 5.29 29.52 20.17
C GLY A 80 6.39 29.10 19.20
N ALA A 81 7.40 29.95 19.05
CA ALA A 81 8.50 29.73 18.10
C ALA A 81 9.79 29.21 18.77
N THR A 82 9.93 29.32 20.08
CA THR A 82 11.13 28.94 20.84
C THR A 82 10.79 28.44 22.23
N GLY A 83 11.56 27.52 22.76
CA GLY A 83 11.42 27.01 24.12
C GLY A 83 12.55 26.06 24.47
N SER A 84 12.99 26.02 25.71
CA SER A 84 13.85 24.97 26.24
C SER A 84 12.99 23.78 26.65
N HIS A 85 13.57 22.59 26.62
CA HIS A 85 12.89 21.32 26.96
C HIS A 85 11.57 21.15 26.15
N ALA A 86 11.66 21.34 24.84
CA ALA A 86 10.52 21.38 23.94
C ALA A 86 10.79 20.64 22.62
N ILE A 87 9.70 20.23 21.95
CA ILE A 87 9.71 19.85 20.55
C ILE A 87 9.16 21.01 19.75
N VAL A 88 9.93 21.59 18.84
CA VAL A 88 9.58 22.78 18.09
C VAL A 88 9.37 22.46 16.63
N LEU A 89 8.18 22.74 16.13
CA LEU A 89 7.81 22.59 14.73
C LEU A 89 8.02 23.94 14.02
N ARG A 90 8.73 23.93 12.88
CA ARG A 90 9.07 25.14 12.12
C ARG A 90 8.86 24.95 10.62
N LEU A 91 8.58 26.05 9.94
CA LEU A 91 8.69 26.17 8.48
C LEU A 91 9.99 26.94 8.14
N GLY A 92 10.42 26.82 6.89
CA GLY A 92 11.53 27.63 6.37
C GLY A 92 12.76 26.85 5.92
N LEU A 93 12.68 25.52 5.83
CA LEU A 93 13.73 24.73 5.18
C LEU A 93 13.80 25.11 3.70
N GLN A 94 14.98 25.60 3.26
CA GLN A 94 15.18 26.05 1.89
C GLN A 94 15.56 24.88 0.98
N THR A 95 14.60 24.38 0.22
CA THR A 95 14.77 23.31 -0.76
C THR A 95 13.62 23.35 -1.77
N GLU A 96 13.82 22.78 -2.94
CA GLU A 96 12.78 22.65 -3.98
C GLU A 96 11.73 21.58 -3.67
N ASN A 97 12.06 20.59 -2.82
CA ASN A 97 11.14 19.51 -2.48
C ASN A 97 10.18 19.96 -1.36
N PRO A 98 8.86 20.08 -1.62
CA PRO A 98 7.90 20.55 -0.62
C PRO A 98 7.68 19.57 0.54
N GLU A 99 8.15 18.33 0.43
CA GLU A 99 8.01 17.29 1.45
C GLU A 99 9.30 17.06 2.26
N ALA A 100 10.35 17.88 2.02
CA ALA A 100 11.61 17.78 2.72
C ALA A 100 11.52 18.30 4.17
N TYR A 101 12.31 17.69 5.05
CA TYR A 101 12.42 18.09 6.44
C TYR A 101 13.84 17.94 6.99
N LEU A 102 14.11 18.67 8.07
CA LEU A 102 15.28 18.56 8.92
C LEU A 102 14.81 18.31 10.36
N LEU A 103 15.18 17.14 10.91
CA LEU A 103 14.96 16.81 12.32
C LEU A 103 16.31 16.94 13.06
N GLU A 104 16.37 17.79 14.07
CA GLU A 104 17.55 17.97 14.92
C GLU A 104 17.20 17.70 16.38
N VAL A 105 18.01 16.92 17.05
CA VAL A 105 17.87 16.59 18.48
C VAL A 105 19.15 16.95 19.20
N ASN A 106 19.02 17.74 20.26
CA ASN A 106 20.09 18.02 21.22
C ASN A 106 19.56 17.91 22.66
N GLU A 107 20.39 18.14 23.67
CA GLU A 107 20.02 18.00 25.09
C GLU A 107 18.81 18.86 25.50
N ASP A 108 18.68 20.04 24.89
CA ASP A 108 17.68 21.05 25.29
C ASP A 108 16.41 21.01 24.44
N GLN A 109 16.48 20.53 23.19
CA GLN A 109 15.41 20.72 22.23
C GLN A 109 15.41 19.63 21.14
N VAL A 110 14.20 19.29 20.67
CA VAL A 110 13.95 18.60 19.39
C VAL A 110 13.35 19.63 18.42
N THR A 111 13.92 19.77 17.23
CA THR A 111 13.41 20.69 16.21
C THR A 111 13.08 19.93 14.94
N ILE A 112 11.88 20.15 14.40
CA ILE A 112 11.48 19.64 13.08
C ILE A 112 11.20 20.85 12.19
N THR A 113 12.06 21.05 11.19
CA THR A 113 11.93 22.14 10.23
C THR A 113 11.55 21.58 8.87
N GLY A 114 10.38 21.93 8.34
CA GLY A 114 9.93 21.51 7.01
C GLY A 114 10.06 22.63 5.98
N SER A 115 10.16 22.24 4.71
CA SER A 115 9.97 23.14 3.57
C SER A 115 8.52 23.59 3.43
N SER A 116 7.59 22.75 3.89
CA SER A 116 6.17 23.02 4.02
C SER A 116 5.60 22.31 5.26
N ALA A 117 4.32 22.47 5.55
CA ALA A 117 3.64 21.73 6.60
C ALA A 117 3.64 20.19 6.34
N ALA A 118 3.65 19.75 5.07
CA ALA A 118 3.81 18.35 4.70
C ALA A 118 5.21 17.83 5.08
N GLY A 119 6.27 18.61 4.83
CA GLY A 119 7.63 18.25 5.26
C GLY A 119 7.72 18.08 6.78
N VAL A 120 7.11 18.99 7.55
CA VAL A 120 7.02 18.83 9.02
C VAL A 120 6.29 17.56 9.41
N PHE A 121 5.17 17.24 8.74
CA PHE A 121 4.43 16.01 8.99
C PHE A 121 5.29 14.75 8.77
N TYR A 122 6.11 14.71 7.72
CA TYR A 122 7.02 13.56 7.48
C TYR A 122 8.16 13.51 8.51
N GLY A 123 8.67 14.65 8.95
CA GLY A 123 9.59 14.72 10.10
C GLY A 123 8.96 14.17 11.38
N ILE A 124 7.67 14.47 11.61
CA ILE A 124 6.88 13.89 12.71
C ILE A 124 6.72 12.37 12.54
N GLN A 125 6.46 11.86 11.33
CA GLN A 125 6.39 10.42 11.09
C GLN A 125 7.72 9.72 11.39
N THR A 126 8.84 10.35 11.07
CA THR A 126 10.17 9.83 11.43
C THR A 126 10.38 9.81 12.95
N LEU A 127 10.08 10.92 13.63
CA LEU A 127 10.17 10.96 15.10
C LEU A 127 9.25 9.93 15.76
N ARG A 128 7.97 9.83 15.33
CA ARG A 128 7.00 8.81 15.79
C ARG A 128 7.59 7.41 15.73
N LYS A 129 8.11 7.03 14.56
CA LYS A 129 8.69 5.70 14.30
C LYS A 129 10.02 5.49 15.02
N SER A 130 10.70 6.56 15.44
CA SER A 130 11.93 6.51 16.23
C SER A 130 11.70 6.20 17.71
N LEU A 131 10.52 6.54 18.24
CA LEU A 131 10.21 6.34 19.66
C LEU A 131 10.09 4.84 20.01
N PRO A 132 10.57 4.44 21.19
CA PRO A 132 10.32 3.09 21.70
C PRO A 132 8.84 2.94 22.11
N VAL A 133 8.29 1.75 21.93
CA VAL A 133 6.98 1.37 22.49
C VAL A 133 7.17 0.93 23.93
N ALA A 134 7.11 1.87 24.87
CA ALA A 134 7.45 1.63 26.28
C ALA A 134 6.77 2.65 27.21
N LYS A 135 5.57 2.33 27.68
CA LYS A 135 4.71 3.27 28.43
C LYS A 135 5.29 3.68 29.80
N ASP A 136 5.98 2.78 30.50
CA ASP A 136 6.48 3.01 31.86
C ASP A 136 8.00 3.28 31.91
N ALA A 137 8.64 3.44 30.76
CA ALA A 137 10.08 3.67 30.67
C ALA A 137 10.45 5.15 30.69
N GLN A 138 11.70 5.43 31.11
CA GLN A 138 12.34 6.69 30.80
C GLN A 138 12.73 6.67 29.32
N VAL A 139 12.20 7.61 28.50
CA VAL A 139 12.49 7.71 27.08
C VAL A 139 13.54 8.79 26.84
N VAL A 140 14.59 8.45 26.12
CA VAL A 140 15.64 9.39 25.71
C VAL A 140 15.81 9.39 24.21
N LEU A 141 16.11 10.56 23.67
CA LEU A 141 16.35 10.78 22.24
C LEU A 141 17.83 11.17 22.08
N PRO A 142 18.67 10.28 21.54
CA PRO A 142 20.09 10.60 21.28
C PRO A 142 20.23 11.80 20.35
N PRO A 143 21.28 12.61 20.50
CA PRO A 143 21.56 13.73 19.62
C PRO A 143 21.77 13.24 18.18
N VAL A 144 21.04 13.86 17.24
CA VAL A 144 21.04 13.47 15.83
C VAL A 144 20.65 14.64 14.95
N ARG A 145 21.10 14.59 13.71
CA ARG A 145 20.59 15.38 12.60
C ARG A 145 20.11 14.43 11.51
N VAL A 146 18.82 14.53 11.16
CA VAL A 146 18.20 13.80 10.04
C VAL A 146 17.78 14.81 9.00
N ASN A 147 18.38 14.72 7.80
CA ASN A 147 18.03 15.56 6.64
C ASN A 147 17.44 14.65 5.57
N ASP A 148 16.18 14.87 5.21
CA ASP A 148 15.45 13.87 4.44
C ASP A 148 14.39 14.48 3.51
N ALA A 149 14.13 13.77 2.42
CA ALA A 149 13.10 14.07 1.44
C ALA A 149 12.75 12.79 0.64
N PRO A 150 11.51 12.65 0.16
CA PRO A 150 11.13 11.47 -0.63
C PRO A 150 11.86 11.41 -1.97
N ARG A 151 12.12 10.18 -2.44
CA ARG A 151 12.66 9.89 -3.76
C ARG A 151 11.68 10.24 -4.87
N PHE A 152 10.39 9.90 -4.68
CA PHE A 152 9.31 10.11 -5.66
C PHE A 152 8.23 11.03 -5.12
N ALA A 153 7.74 11.92 -5.97
CA ALA A 153 6.60 12.79 -5.67
C ALA A 153 5.26 12.03 -5.65
N TYR A 154 5.12 10.99 -6.48
CA TYR A 154 3.96 10.10 -6.48
C TYR A 154 4.29 8.81 -5.71
N ARG A 155 3.63 8.60 -4.58
CA ARG A 155 3.76 7.41 -3.74
C ARG A 155 2.37 6.87 -3.47
N GLY A 156 1.95 5.90 -4.29
CA GLY A 156 0.57 5.46 -4.37
C GLY A 156 0.28 4.13 -3.67
N MET A 157 -0.99 3.99 -3.30
CA MET A 157 -1.60 2.72 -2.91
C MET A 157 -3.09 2.76 -3.28
N MET A 158 -3.60 1.70 -3.93
CA MET A 158 -4.99 1.57 -4.35
C MET A 158 -5.79 0.67 -3.40
N LEU A 159 -7.07 0.97 -3.26
CA LEU A 159 -8.08 0.09 -2.65
C LEU A 159 -9.28 -0.03 -3.57
N ASP A 160 -9.57 -1.27 -3.99
CA ASP A 160 -10.83 -1.64 -4.65
C ASP A 160 -11.95 -1.74 -3.61
N VAL A 161 -13.01 -0.96 -3.79
CA VAL A 161 -14.23 -1.00 -2.98
C VAL A 161 -15.44 -1.51 -3.77
N CYS A 162 -15.21 -1.94 -5.01
CA CYS A 162 -16.26 -2.37 -5.94
C CYS A 162 -16.59 -3.86 -5.78
N ARG A 163 -15.55 -4.73 -5.78
CA ARG A 163 -15.76 -6.17 -5.62
C ARG A 163 -16.27 -6.47 -4.22
N HIS A 164 -15.64 -5.85 -3.18
CA HIS A 164 -16.19 -5.80 -1.83
C HIS A 164 -16.19 -4.38 -1.30
N PHE A 165 -17.32 -3.98 -0.71
CA PHE A 165 -17.53 -2.64 -0.16
C PHE A 165 -17.03 -2.55 1.29
N PHE A 166 -16.38 -1.44 1.65
CA PHE A 166 -15.88 -1.17 2.99
C PHE A 166 -16.50 0.10 3.55
N SER A 167 -16.75 0.10 4.87
CA SER A 167 -17.31 1.25 5.57
C SER A 167 -16.38 2.46 5.54
N LEU A 168 -16.95 3.63 5.78
CA LEU A 168 -16.21 4.89 5.88
C LEU A 168 -15.06 4.81 6.91
N ASP A 169 -15.33 4.21 8.08
CA ASP A 169 -14.31 4.02 9.12
C ASP A 169 -13.18 3.10 8.65
N SER A 170 -13.48 2.08 7.86
CA SER A 170 -12.48 1.21 7.25
C SER A 170 -11.58 1.98 6.28
N VAL A 171 -12.17 2.84 5.44
CA VAL A 171 -11.40 3.68 4.51
C VAL A 171 -10.52 4.68 5.26
N LYS A 172 -11.02 5.30 6.34
CA LYS A 172 -10.20 6.17 7.20
C LYS A 172 -9.03 5.41 7.83
N ARG A 173 -9.28 4.20 8.33
CA ARG A 173 -8.24 3.34 8.87
C ARG A 173 -7.19 2.95 7.82
N TYR A 174 -7.61 2.77 6.56
CA TYR A 174 -6.69 2.57 5.44
C TYR A 174 -5.80 3.80 5.21
N ILE A 175 -6.39 5.01 5.23
CA ILE A 175 -5.66 6.27 5.13
C ILE A 175 -4.65 6.45 6.28
N ASP A 176 -4.98 6.01 7.50
CA ASP A 176 -4.03 6.02 8.63
C ASP A 176 -2.83 5.09 8.40
N MET A 177 -3.05 3.93 7.77
CA MET A 177 -1.95 3.04 7.35
C MET A 177 -1.09 3.70 6.27
N LEU A 178 -1.68 4.39 5.28
CA LEU A 178 -0.94 5.12 4.27
C LEU A 178 -0.06 6.21 4.90
N ALA A 179 -0.62 7.00 5.83
CA ALA A 179 0.10 8.06 6.54
C ALA A 179 1.30 7.52 7.33
N LEU A 180 1.13 6.39 8.03
CA LEU A 180 2.22 5.71 8.76
C LEU A 180 3.37 5.33 7.82
N HIS A 181 3.07 4.97 6.58
CA HIS A 181 4.03 4.52 5.57
C HIS A 181 4.51 5.64 4.63
N ASN A 182 4.24 6.90 4.94
CA ASN A 182 4.61 8.05 4.11
C ASN A 182 4.08 8.01 2.66
N ILE A 183 2.98 7.32 2.43
CA ILE A 183 2.28 7.26 1.15
C ILE A 183 1.38 8.49 1.03
N ASN A 184 1.45 9.19 -0.12
CA ASN A 184 0.75 10.48 -0.31
C ASN A 184 -0.32 10.47 -1.40
N ARG A 185 -0.59 9.30 -2.01
CA ARG A 185 -1.66 9.14 -3.02
C ARG A 185 -2.51 7.93 -2.65
N PHE A 186 -3.79 8.18 -2.41
CA PHE A 186 -4.79 7.15 -2.23
C PHE A 186 -5.60 7.02 -3.52
N HIS A 187 -5.36 5.96 -4.29
CA HIS A 187 -6.14 5.62 -5.47
C HIS A 187 -7.38 4.85 -5.00
N TRP A 188 -8.55 5.44 -5.17
CA TRP A 188 -9.82 4.90 -4.71
C TRP A 188 -10.61 4.39 -5.91
N HIS A 189 -10.65 3.05 -6.08
CA HIS A 189 -11.33 2.38 -7.18
C HIS A 189 -12.83 2.26 -6.87
N LEU A 190 -13.63 3.17 -7.46
CA LEU A 190 -15.02 3.44 -7.07
C LEU A 190 -16.07 2.82 -7.97
N THR A 191 -15.71 2.35 -9.17
CA THR A 191 -16.66 1.79 -10.13
C THR A 191 -16.08 0.59 -10.85
N ASP A 192 -16.88 -0.48 -10.97
CA ASP A 192 -16.51 -1.71 -11.67
C ASP A 192 -17.76 -2.54 -12.02
N ASP A 193 -17.60 -3.66 -12.72
CA ASP A 193 -18.66 -4.56 -13.14
C ASP A 193 -19.53 -5.08 -11.99
N GLN A 194 -18.94 -5.28 -10.79
CA GLN A 194 -19.60 -5.87 -9.63
C GLN A 194 -20.23 -4.83 -8.69
N GLY A 195 -20.06 -3.54 -8.98
CA GLY A 195 -20.71 -2.49 -8.21
C GLY A 195 -20.23 -1.08 -8.49
N TRP A 196 -21.15 -0.16 -8.53
CA TRP A 196 -20.95 1.28 -8.57
C TRP A 196 -20.96 1.84 -7.15
N ARG A 197 -19.93 2.56 -6.71
CA ARG A 197 -19.74 2.90 -5.28
C ARG A 197 -19.78 4.38 -4.94
N ILE A 198 -20.01 5.27 -5.89
CA ILE A 198 -20.08 6.72 -5.63
C ILE A 198 -21.43 7.30 -6.08
N GLU A 199 -22.05 8.12 -5.24
CA GLU A 199 -23.28 8.84 -5.59
C GLU A 199 -23.02 9.86 -6.70
N ILE A 200 -23.84 9.78 -7.76
CA ILE A 200 -23.94 10.78 -8.81
C ILE A 200 -25.36 11.33 -8.80
N LYS A 201 -25.53 12.57 -8.36
CA LYS A 201 -26.86 13.17 -8.13
C LYS A 201 -27.68 13.29 -9.40
N LYS A 202 -27.02 13.53 -10.54
CA LYS A 202 -27.69 13.57 -11.86
C LYS A 202 -28.22 12.20 -12.28
N TYR A 203 -27.62 11.11 -11.83
CA TYR A 203 -27.93 9.74 -12.22
C TYR A 203 -28.13 8.82 -10.99
N PRO A 204 -29.21 9.03 -10.18
CA PRO A 204 -29.42 8.27 -8.95
C PRO A 204 -29.57 6.75 -9.18
N GLN A 205 -29.93 6.31 -10.39
CA GLN A 205 -30.02 4.90 -10.75
C GLN A 205 -28.66 4.19 -10.63
N LEU A 206 -27.53 4.90 -10.78
CA LEU A 206 -26.20 4.34 -10.62
C LEU A 206 -26.00 3.76 -9.21
N THR A 207 -26.53 4.41 -8.17
CA THR A 207 -26.49 3.89 -6.80
C THR A 207 -27.69 3.04 -6.45
N GLN A 208 -28.87 3.31 -6.98
CA GLN A 208 -30.07 2.53 -6.69
C GLN A 208 -30.04 1.13 -7.32
N ILE A 209 -29.46 0.99 -8.51
CA ILE A 209 -29.36 -0.25 -9.28
C ILE A 209 -27.90 -0.70 -9.38
N GLY A 210 -27.03 0.15 -9.90
CA GLY A 210 -25.63 -0.20 -10.20
C GLY A 210 -24.79 -0.57 -8.99
N SER A 211 -25.18 -0.16 -7.78
CA SER A 211 -24.48 -0.54 -6.54
C SER A 211 -24.92 -1.89 -5.96
N GLN A 212 -25.95 -2.53 -6.54
CA GLN A 212 -26.61 -3.72 -5.95
C GLN A 212 -26.46 -4.93 -6.88
N ARG A 213 -25.81 -5.99 -6.43
CA ARG A 213 -25.81 -7.29 -7.12
C ARG A 213 -26.67 -8.30 -6.36
N LYS A 214 -27.34 -9.19 -7.08
CA LYS A 214 -28.30 -10.14 -6.50
C LYS A 214 -27.67 -11.23 -5.64
N GLU A 215 -26.42 -11.57 -5.90
CA GLU A 215 -25.66 -12.62 -5.23
C GLU A 215 -24.18 -12.49 -5.57
N THR A 216 -23.31 -13.27 -4.93
CA THR A 216 -21.89 -13.31 -5.25
C THR A 216 -21.43 -14.74 -5.49
N VAL A 217 -20.57 -14.96 -6.49
CA VAL A 217 -19.98 -16.26 -6.77
C VAL A 217 -19.10 -16.72 -5.60
N ILE A 218 -19.19 -18.02 -5.26
CA ILE A 218 -18.39 -18.64 -4.20
C ILE A 218 -17.03 -19.07 -4.78
N GLY A 219 -15.95 -18.70 -4.11
CA GLY A 219 -14.59 -19.07 -4.49
C GLY A 219 -14.19 -18.52 -5.86
N ARG A 220 -13.33 -19.26 -6.58
CA ARG A 220 -12.79 -18.85 -7.89
C ARG A 220 -13.75 -19.23 -9.02
N ASN A 221 -14.85 -18.47 -9.17
CA ASN A 221 -15.85 -18.70 -10.22
C ASN A 221 -16.30 -20.18 -10.30
N SER A 222 -16.69 -20.73 -9.16
CA SER A 222 -17.07 -22.15 -9.04
C SER A 222 -18.39 -22.49 -9.75
N GLY A 223 -19.12 -21.51 -10.26
CA GLY A 223 -20.47 -21.64 -10.78
C GLY A 223 -21.53 -21.82 -9.70
N LYS A 224 -21.16 -21.70 -8.42
CA LYS A 224 -22.07 -21.68 -7.27
C LYS A 224 -22.11 -20.25 -6.71
N TYR A 225 -23.27 -19.84 -6.25
CA TYR A 225 -23.52 -18.51 -5.72
C TYR A 225 -24.04 -18.60 -4.29
N ASP A 226 -23.83 -17.52 -3.52
CA ASP A 226 -24.26 -17.45 -2.12
C ASP A 226 -25.76 -17.14 -1.96
N GLY A 227 -26.40 -16.65 -3.03
CA GLY A 227 -27.82 -16.23 -3.01
C GLY A 227 -28.11 -15.04 -2.11
N ILE A 228 -27.08 -14.26 -1.72
CA ILE A 228 -27.21 -13.14 -0.79
C ILE A 228 -27.04 -11.83 -1.56
N PRO A 229 -28.05 -10.93 -1.60
CA PRO A 229 -27.90 -9.61 -2.18
C PRO A 229 -26.75 -8.85 -1.51
N TYR A 230 -25.92 -8.21 -2.33
CA TYR A 230 -24.76 -7.47 -1.87
C TYR A 230 -24.69 -6.08 -2.49
N GLY A 231 -24.40 -5.05 -1.68
CA GLY A 231 -24.31 -3.69 -2.18
C GLY A 231 -23.72 -2.72 -1.17
N GLY A 232 -23.70 -1.46 -1.56
CA GLY A 232 -23.18 -0.34 -0.78
C GLY A 232 -22.63 0.74 -1.71
N TYR A 233 -22.64 1.96 -1.25
CA TYR A 233 -22.03 3.10 -1.95
C TYR A 233 -21.73 4.21 -0.94
N TYR A 234 -20.91 5.16 -1.34
CA TYR A 234 -20.64 6.38 -0.59
C TYR A 234 -21.46 7.52 -1.16
N THR A 235 -22.10 8.29 -0.28
CA THR A 235 -22.68 9.58 -0.65
C THR A 235 -21.58 10.57 -1.02
N GLN A 236 -21.94 11.65 -1.72
CA GLN A 236 -20.95 12.69 -2.03
C GLN A 236 -20.40 13.36 -0.76
N GLU A 237 -21.22 13.46 0.27
CA GLU A 237 -20.85 14.00 1.56
C GLU A 237 -19.82 13.11 2.26
N GLU A 238 -20.03 11.79 2.26
CA GLU A 238 -19.07 10.80 2.79
C GLU A 238 -17.76 10.80 1.99
N ALA A 239 -17.83 10.93 0.66
CA ALA A 239 -16.63 11.04 -0.17
C ALA A 239 -15.83 12.31 0.14
N ARG A 240 -16.50 13.46 0.35
CA ARG A 240 -15.84 14.71 0.78
C ARG A 240 -15.23 14.58 2.17
N GLU A 241 -15.86 13.84 3.08
CA GLU A 241 -15.31 13.53 4.41
C GLU A 241 -14.00 12.73 4.31
N ILE A 242 -13.93 11.73 3.44
CA ILE A 242 -12.70 10.98 3.16
C ILE A 242 -11.62 11.88 2.55
N VAL A 243 -11.98 12.74 1.61
CA VAL A 243 -11.04 13.70 1.00
C VAL A 243 -10.45 14.64 2.07
N ALA A 244 -11.29 15.17 2.97
CA ALA A 244 -10.85 16.05 4.05
C ALA A 244 -9.95 15.29 5.05
N TYR A 245 -10.33 14.07 5.44
CA TYR A 245 -9.56 13.22 6.36
C TYR A 245 -8.16 12.88 5.81
N ALA A 246 -8.10 12.57 4.51
CA ALA A 246 -6.84 12.30 3.81
C ALA A 246 -5.96 13.57 3.69
N LYS A 247 -6.58 14.71 3.34
CA LYS A 247 -5.91 16.01 3.24
C LYS A 247 -5.23 16.40 4.54
N ASP A 248 -5.86 16.17 5.69
CA ASP A 248 -5.28 16.43 7.00
C ASP A 248 -3.99 15.66 7.25
N ARG A 249 -3.75 14.55 6.49
CA ARG A 249 -2.55 13.71 6.51
C ARG A 249 -1.67 13.90 5.28
N TYR A 250 -1.90 14.96 4.51
CA TYR A 250 -1.17 15.25 3.26
C TYR A 250 -1.28 14.16 2.20
N ILE A 251 -2.41 13.45 2.18
CA ILE A 251 -2.74 12.41 1.21
C ILE A 251 -3.78 12.95 0.24
N THR A 252 -3.50 12.86 -1.06
CA THR A 252 -4.46 13.18 -2.12
C THR A 252 -5.24 11.94 -2.52
N VAL A 253 -6.56 12.04 -2.50
CA VAL A 253 -7.46 10.97 -2.98
C VAL A 253 -7.63 11.12 -4.48
N ILE A 254 -7.28 10.09 -5.25
CA ILE A 254 -7.45 10.01 -6.70
C ILE A 254 -8.63 9.05 -6.96
N PRO A 255 -9.80 9.53 -7.39
CA PRO A 255 -10.91 8.66 -7.73
C PRO A 255 -10.66 7.95 -9.05
N GLU A 256 -11.09 6.70 -9.15
CA GLU A 256 -11.19 6.00 -10.43
C GLU A 256 -12.63 5.81 -10.84
N PHE A 257 -12.89 6.18 -12.07
CA PHE A 257 -14.11 5.89 -12.82
C PHE A 257 -13.75 5.11 -14.07
N GLU A 258 -14.07 3.83 -14.05
CA GLU A 258 -13.81 2.91 -15.14
C GLU A 258 -14.57 3.26 -16.41
N MET A 259 -13.85 3.28 -17.54
CA MET A 259 -14.40 3.39 -18.89
C MET A 259 -13.39 2.93 -19.95
N PRO A 260 -13.83 2.43 -21.11
CA PRO A 260 -15.18 2.04 -21.47
C PRO A 260 -15.53 0.59 -21.13
N GLY A 261 -14.58 -0.19 -20.60
CA GLY A 261 -14.77 -1.48 -19.95
C GLY A 261 -15.23 -1.34 -18.51
N HIS A 262 -15.45 -2.45 -17.81
CA HIS A 262 -15.82 -2.50 -16.39
C HIS A 262 -17.03 -1.61 -16.01
N MET A 263 -17.99 -1.46 -16.93
CA MET A 263 -19.14 -0.59 -16.78
C MET A 263 -20.48 -1.33 -16.60
N GLN A 264 -20.45 -2.59 -16.16
CA GLN A 264 -21.67 -3.39 -16.02
C GLN A 264 -22.66 -2.79 -15.01
N GLY A 265 -22.14 -2.10 -13.96
CA GLY A 265 -22.99 -1.33 -13.04
C GLY A 265 -23.75 -0.19 -13.73
N VAL A 266 -23.12 0.47 -14.71
CA VAL A 266 -23.79 1.50 -15.55
C VAL A 266 -24.81 0.85 -16.48
N LEU A 267 -24.45 -0.25 -17.13
CA LEU A 267 -25.32 -0.94 -18.08
C LEU A 267 -26.55 -1.54 -17.41
N ALA A 268 -26.44 -2.01 -16.17
CA ALA A 268 -27.58 -2.45 -15.39
C ALA A 268 -28.55 -1.31 -15.07
N ALA A 269 -28.02 -0.10 -14.81
CA ALA A 269 -28.81 1.09 -14.54
C ALA A 269 -29.41 1.73 -15.81
N PHE A 270 -28.68 1.66 -16.95
CA PHE A 270 -29.02 2.29 -18.23
C PHE A 270 -28.76 1.33 -19.40
N PRO A 271 -29.63 0.31 -19.60
CA PRO A 271 -29.40 -0.73 -20.60
C PRO A 271 -29.25 -0.20 -22.04
N GLU A 272 -29.88 0.93 -22.36
CA GLU A 272 -29.79 1.58 -23.68
C GLU A 272 -28.40 2.11 -24.02
N LEU A 273 -27.48 2.20 -23.01
CA LEU A 273 -26.07 2.60 -23.21
C LEU A 273 -25.17 1.41 -23.60
N GLY A 274 -25.67 0.18 -23.53
CA GLY A 274 -24.97 -0.99 -24.02
C GLY A 274 -25.22 -1.25 -25.50
N CYS A 275 -24.32 -2.03 -26.12
CA CYS A 275 -24.42 -2.34 -27.57
C CYS A 275 -25.61 -3.21 -27.92
N THR A 276 -26.08 -4.07 -27.01
CA THR A 276 -27.22 -4.98 -27.22
C THR A 276 -28.55 -4.40 -26.73
N GLY A 277 -28.53 -3.33 -25.91
CA GLY A 277 -29.72 -2.74 -25.30
C GLY A 277 -30.25 -3.52 -24.10
N GLY A 278 -29.52 -4.49 -23.61
CA GLY A 278 -29.85 -5.27 -22.42
C GLY A 278 -30.87 -6.41 -22.63
N PRO A 279 -31.43 -6.95 -21.54
CA PRO A 279 -31.20 -6.53 -20.15
C PRO A 279 -29.81 -6.85 -19.65
N TYR A 280 -29.31 -6.07 -18.70
CA TYR A 280 -28.03 -6.31 -18.00
C TYR A 280 -28.27 -6.36 -16.49
N ASP A 281 -27.54 -7.24 -15.81
CA ASP A 281 -27.46 -7.29 -14.35
C ASP A 281 -26.09 -6.75 -13.88
N VAL A 282 -26.01 -6.20 -12.68
CA VAL A 282 -24.72 -5.98 -12.01
C VAL A 282 -24.03 -7.33 -11.84
N TRP A 283 -22.76 -7.42 -12.18
CA TRP A 283 -22.09 -8.71 -12.33
C TRP A 283 -21.89 -9.41 -10.97
N THR A 284 -22.06 -10.73 -10.97
CA THR A 284 -22.07 -11.55 -9.77
C THR A 284 -20.86 -12.49 -9.66
N GLN A 285 -19.95 -12.40 -10.62
CA GLN A 285 -18.74 -13.23 -10.71
C GLN A 285 -17.51 -12.36 -10.97
N TRP A 286 -16.33 -12.99 -10.97
CA TRP A 286 -15.04 -12.33 -11.16
C TRP A 286 -14.55 -12.46 -12.60
N GLY A 287 -13.80 -11.46 -13.08
CA GLY A 287 -13.19 -11.43 -14.40
C GLY A 287 -13.64 -10.22 -15.22
N VAL A 288 -13.65 -10.36 -16.54
CA VAL A 288 -13.91 -9.30 -17.53
C VAL A 288 -15.24 -9.55 -18.24
N SER A 289 -16.16 -8.61 -18.17
CA SER A 289 -17.42 -8.66 -18.91
C SER A 289 -17.20 -8.35 -20.40
N GLU A 290 -17.84 -9.11 -21.30
CA GLU A 290 -17.87 -8.74 -22.73
C GLU A 290 -18.74 -7.52 -23.03
N ASP A 291 -19.67 -7.18 -22.12
CA ASP A 291 -20.58 -6.05 -22.29
C ASP A 291 -19.91 -4.78 -21.77
N VAL A 292 -19.68 -3.87 -22.68
CA VAL A 292 -19.02 -2.57 -22.45
C VAL A 292 -19.95 -1.46 -22.93
N ILE A 293 -19.69 -0.21 -22.51
CA ILE A 293 -20.50 0.92 -22.95
C ILE A 293 -20.43 1.08 -24.47
N CYS A 294 -21.57 1.43 -25.10
CA CYS A 294 -21.65 1.61 -26.55
C CYS A 294 -20.95 2.91 -26.98
N ALA A 295 -19.77 2.81 -27.53
CA ALA A 295 -18.98 3.95 -28.01
C ALA A 295 -19.64 4.71 -29.18
N GLY A 296 -20.57 4.07 -29.90
CA GLY A 296 -21.35 4.66 -30.98
C GLY A 296 -22.62 5.40 -30.53
N ASN A 297 -22.91 5.38 -29.21
CA ASN A 297 -24.07 6.08 -28.66
C ASN A 297 -23.60 7.39 -28.01
N ASP A 298 -24.03 8.54 -28.57
CA ASP A 298 -23.62 9.86 -28.06
C ASP A 298 -24.00 10.09 -26.59
N LYS A 299 -25.09 9.45 -26.11
CA LYS A 299 -25.50 9.49 -24.70
C LYS A 299 -24.48 8.82 -23.77
N SER A 300 -23.68 7.87 -24.27
CA SER A 300 -22.62 7.26 -23.50
C SER A 300 -21.55 8.29 -23.13
N LEU A 301 -21.13 9.10 -24.09
CA LEU A 301 -20.15 10.16 -23.86
C LEU A 301 -20.71 11.30 -23.01
N GLU A 302 -22.02 11.59 -23.16
CA GLU A 302 -22.74 12.56 -22.31
C GLU A 302 -22.70 12.09 -20.83
N LEU A 303 -23.08 10.84 -20.55
CA LEU A 303 -23.03 10.28 -19.20
C LEU A 303 -21.60 10.32 -18.63
N ILE A 304 -20.60 9.93 -19.42
CA ILE A 304 -19.19 9.98 -18.99
C ILE A 304 -18.82 11.41 -18.55
N LYS A 305 -19.11 12.41 -19.37
CA LYS A 305 -18.79 13.81 -19.06
C LYS A 305 -19.54 14.32 -17.82
N ASP A 306 -20.79 13.93 -17.66
CA ASP A 306 -21.60 14.31 -16.50
C ASP A 306 -21.09 13.70 -15.19
N VAL A 307 -20.69 12.42 -15.21
CA VAL A 307 -20.06 11.75 -14.07
C VAL A 307 -18.74 12.43 -13.71
N LEU A 308 -17.89 12.68 -14.70
CA LEU A 308 -16.62 13.39 -14.49
C LEU A 308 -16.82 14.79 -13.91
N ALA A 309 -17.87 15.50 -14.31
CA ALA A 309 -18.21 16.82 -13.78
C ALA A 309 -18.48 16.76 -12.26
N GLU A 310 -19.28 15.78 -11.79
CA GLU A 310 -19.56 15.63 -10.36
C GLU A 310 -18.33 15.15 -9.59
N LEU A 311 -17.50 14.25 -10.17
CA LEU A 311 -16.25 13.82 -9.54
C LEU A 311 -15.25 14.97 -9.33
N ILE A 312 -15.15 15.89 -10.29
CA ILE A 312 -14.28 17.08 -10.15
C ILE A 312 -14.71 17.95 -8.97
N GLU A 313 -16.01 18.05 -8.68
CA GLU A 313 -16.53 18.84 -7.55
C GLU A 313 -16.27 18.17 -6.19
N ILE A 314 -16.20 16.84 -6.17
CA ILE A 314 -15.96 16.06 -4.95
C ILE A 314 -14.46 15.97 -4.64
N PHE A 315 -13.64 15.69 -5.67
CA PHE A 315 -12.24 15.38 -5.55
C PHE A 315 -11.34 16.52 -6.08
N PRO A 316 -10.63 17.24 -5.22
CA PRO A 316 -9.74 18.32 -5.63
C PRO A 316 -8.41 17.84 -6.24
N SER A 317 -8.24 16.56 -6.46
CA SER A 317 -7.05 15.96 -7.05
C SER A 317 -6.72 16.56 -8.42
N GLU A 318 -5.45 16.79 -8.70
CA GLU A 318 -4.96 17.10 -10.06
C GLU A 318 -5.32 16.01 -11.06
N TYR A 319 -5.38 14.76 -10.60
CA TYR A 319 -5.64 13.58 -11.40
C TYR A 319 -7.02 12.99 -11.16
N ILE A 320 -7.65 12.52 -12.24
CA ILE A 320 -8.78 11.59 -12.22
C ILE A 320 -8.32 10.34 -12.98
N HIS A 321 -8.48 9.17 -12.38
CA HIS A 321 -8.19 7.92 -13.06
C HIS A 321 -9.43 7.49 -13.87
N VAL A 322 -9.23 7.18 -15.16
CA VAL A 322 -10.31 6.89 -16.10
C VAL A 322 -10.36 5.41 -16.52
N GLY A 323 -9.61 4.54 -15.82
CA GLY A 323 -9.53 3.13 -16.15
C GLY A 323 -8.84 2.89 -17.48
N GLY A 324 -9.55 2.24 -18.41
CA GLY A 324 -9.10 2.00 -19.77
C GLY A 324 -8.60 0.59 -20.04
N ASP A 325 -8.54 -0.24 -19.00
CA ASP A 325 -8.09 -1.63 -19.06
C ASP A 325 -9.17 -2.59 -19.55
N GLU A 326 -8.72 -3.74 -19.99
CA GLU A 326 -9.50 -4.95 -20.25
C GLU A 326 -10.85 -4.73 -21.00
N CYS A 327 -10.92 -3.72 -21.88
CA CYS A 327 -12.13 -3.45 -22.65
C CYS A 327 -12.24 -4.37 -23.88
N PRO A 328 -13.11 -5.43 -23.87
CA PRO A 328 -13.31 -6.28 -25.03
C PRO A 328 -13.93 -5.53 -26.21
N LYS A 329 -13.47 -5.81 -27.42
CA LYS A 329 -13.94 -5.17 -28.66
C LYS A 329 -15.09 -5.94 -29.34
N THR A 330 -15.37 -7.16 -28.88
CA THR A 330 -16.34 -8.12 -29.48
C THR A 330 -17.73 -7.51 -29.70
N ARG A 331 -18.21 -6.68 -28.75
CA ARG A 331 -19.51 -6.00 -28.90
C ARG A 331 -19.45 -4.89 -29.94
N TRP A 332 -18.38 -4.11 -29.95
CA TRP A 332 -18.22 -2.99 -30.87
C TRP A 332 -18.08 -3.44 -32.32
N GLU A 333 -17.38 -4.53 -32.58
CA GLU A 333 -17.24 -5.14 -33.92
C GLU A 333 -18.61 -5.42 -34.58
N LYS A 334 -19.59 -5.83 -33.78
CA LYS A 334 -20.93 -6.22 -34.23
C LYS A 334 -21.96 -5.13 -34.05
N CYS A 335 -21.67 -4.05 -33.34
CA CYS A 335 -22.63 -2.98 -33.05
C CYS A 335 -22.76 -1.99 -34.22
N PRO A 336 -23.95 -1.86 -34.84
CA PRO A 336 -24.12 -0.94 -35.94
C PRO A 336 -23.79 0.52 -35.59
N LYS A 337 -24.06 0.96 -34.34
CA LYS A 337 -23.77 2.32 -33.86
C LYS A 337 -22.27 2.53 -33.76
N CYS A 338 -21.52 1.58 -33.15
CA CYS A 338 -20.06 1.66 -33.03
C CYS A 338 -19.39 1.65 -34.40
N GLN A 339 -19.83 0.77 -35.31
CA GLN A 339 -19.34 0.72 -36.68
C GLN A 339 -19.66 1.99 -37.48
N ALA A 340 -20.82 2.62 -37.26
CA ALA A 340 -21.14 3.91 -37.83
C ALA A 340 -20.22 5.03 -37.31
N LYS A 341 -19.94 5.04 -36.00
CA LYS A 341 -18.99 5.99 -35.37
C LYS A 341 -17.57 5.83 -35.89
N ILE A 342 -17.08 4.60 -36.05
CA ILE A 342 -15.78 4.28 -36.66
C ILE A 342 -15.69 4.90 -38.06
N ARG A 343 -16.73 4.69 -38.90
CA ARG A 343 -16.76 5.29 -40.26
C ARG A 343 -16.82 6.81 -40.22
N GLN A 344 -17.63 7.39 -39.33
CA GLN A 344 -17.75 8.83 -39.13
C GLN A 344 -16.42 9.48 -38.76
N LEU A 345 -15.65 8.83 -37.87
CA LEU A 345 -14.36 9.32 -37.40
C LEU A 345 -13.19 8.95 -38.35
N GLY A 346 -13.48 8.15 -39.41
CA GLY A 346 -12.44 7.69 -40.33
C GLY A 346 -11.41 6.76 -39.73
N LEU A 347 -11.76 6.06 -38.63
CA LEU A 347 -10.86 5.12 -37.96
C LEU A 347 -10.64 3.88 -38.84
N LYS A 348 -9.42 3.39 -38.91
CA LYS A 348 -9.04 2.25 -39.77
C LYS A 348 -8.04 1.37 -39.05
N ASP A 349 -8.05 0.11 -39.42
CA ASP A 349 -7.00 -0.82 -39.02
C ASP A 349 -5.65 -0.43 -39.65
N ASP A 350 -4.60 -0.67 -38.93
CA ASP A 350 -3.24 -0.66 -39.44
C ASP A 350 -2.46 -1.91 -38.97
N LYS A 351 -1.13 -1.88 -39.02
CA LYS A 351 -0.30 -3.03 -38.60
C LYS A 351 -0.28 -3.24 -37.09
N GLU A 352 -0.59 -2.22 -36.32
CA GLU A 352 -0.44 -2.20 -34.86
C GLU A 352 -1.78 -2.20 -34.12
N HIS A 353 -2.81 -1.54 -34.72
CA HIS A 353 -4.08 -1.30 -34.03
C HIS A 353 -5.30 -1.52 -34.93
N THR A 354 -6.38 -2.03 -34.32
CA THR A 354 -7.70 -2.13 -34.96
C THR A 354 -8.47 -0.81 -34.88
N ALA A 355 -9.50 -0.67 -35.71
CA ALA A 355 -10.41 0.48 -35.66
C ALA A 355 -11.13 0.59 -34.31
N GLU A 356 -11.44 -0.55 -33.67
CA GLU A 356 -12.06 -0.62 -32.36
C GLU A 356 -11.10 -0.17 -31.23
N GLN A 357 -9.81 -0.49 -31.30
CA GLN A 357 -8.83 0.05 -30.36
C GLN A 357 -8.73 1.58 -30.50
N ARG A 358 -8.76 2.09 -31.73
CA ARG A 358 -8.81 3.54 -32.00
C ARG A 358 -10.12 4.18 -31.52
N LEU A 359 -11.24 3.44 -31.55
CA LEU A 359 -12.50 3.90 -30.98
C LEU A 359 -12.42 4.02 -29.45
N GLN A 360 -11.71 3.12 -28.76
CA GLN A 360 -11.42 3.26 -27.33
C GLN A 360 -10.56 4.51 -27.07
N SER A 361 -9.48 4.70 -27.83
CA SER A 361 -8.64 5.90 -27.75
C SER A 361 -9.45 7.19 -27.96
N TYR A 362 -10.47 7.19 -28.85
CA TYR A 362 -11.37 8.32 -29.01
C TYR A 362 -12.13 8.64 -27.72
N ILE A 363 -12.71 7.63 -27.02
CA ILE A 363 -13.44 7.86 -25.77
C ILE A 363 -12.50 8.44 -24.69
N ILE A 364 -11.34 7.84 -24.52
CA ILE A 364 -10.34 8.31 -23.53
C ILE A 364 -9.89 9.74 -23.84
N THR A 365 -9.67 10.06 -25.14
CA THR A 365 -9.29 11.41 -25.57
C THR A 365 -10.40 12.43 -25.32
N GLU A 366 -11.67 12.06 -25.49
CA GLU A 366 -12.79 12.96 -25.18
C GLU A 366 -12.94 13.20 -23.66
N ALA A 367 -12.68 12.17 -22.85
CA ALA A 367 -12.62 12.32 -21.40
C ALA A 367 -11.45 13.22 -20.98
N GLU A 368 -10.25 13.03 -21.58
CA GLU A 368 -9.08 13.88 -21.34
C GLU A 368 -9.36 15.34 -21.68
N LYS A 369 -9.90 15.62 -22.87
CA LYS A 369 -10.25 16.98 -23.30
C LYS A 369 -11.19 17.66 -22.31
N PHE A 370 -12.19 16.91 -21.83
CA PHE A 370 -13.13 17.41 -20.83
C PHE A 370 -12.40 17.75 -19.52
N LEU A 371 -11.60 16.84 -19.00
CA LEU A 371 -10.85 17.02 -17.75
C LEU A 371 -9.81 18.15 -17.85
N ASN A 372 -9.05 18.21 -18.95
CA ASN A 372 -8.08 19.27 -19.19
C ASN A 372 -8.74 20.67 -19.25
N ALA A 373 -9.93 20.77 -19.84
CA ALA A 373 -10.70 22.02 -19.86
C ALA A 373 -11.12 22.48 -18.45
N HIS A 374 -11.15 21.57 -17.48
CA HIS A 374 -11.42 21.84 -16.07
C HIS A 374 -10.15 21.84 -15.19
N GLY A 375 -8.95 21.91 -15.81
CA GLY A 375 -7.67 21.96 -15.10
C GLY A 375 -7.26 20.65 -14.41
N ARG A 376 -7.78 19.52 -14.90
CA ARG A 376 -7.44 18.18 -14.41
C ARG A 376 -6.68 17.39 -15.46
N LYS A 377 -5.90 16.41 -15.02
CA LYS A 377 -5.18 15.45 -15.86
C LYS A 377 -5.80 14.06 -15.70
N ILE A 378 -5.63 13.21 -16.71
CA ILE A 378 -6.04 11.80 -16.60
C ILE A 378 -4.87 10.92 -16.18
N ILE A 379 -5.20 9.86 -15.43
CA ILE A 379 -4.43 8.64 -15.34
C ILE A 379 -5.24 7.54 -16.01
N GLY A 380 -4.61 6.64 -16.74
CA GLY A 380 -5.25 5.42 -17.23
C GLY A 380 -4.30 4.24 -17.19
N TRP A 381 -4.86 3.04 -17.13
CA TRP A 381 -4.09 1.80 -17.26
C TRP A 381 -3.36 1.76 -18.60
N ASP A 382 -2.31 0.96 -18.72
CA ASP A 382 -1.41 1.03 -19.89
C ASP A 382 -2.06 0.63 -21.22
N GLU A 383 -3.27 0.06 -21.23
CA GLU A 383 -4.07 -0.14 -22.44
C GLU A 383 -4.48 1.14 -23.15
N ILE A 384 -4.44 2.30 -22.48
CA ILE A 384 -4.66 3.59 -23.15
C ILE A 384 -3.59 3.93 -24.19
N LEU A 385 -2.47 3.21 -24.18
CA LEU A 385 -1.45 3.29 -25.25
C LEU A 385 -1.95 2.66 -26.57
N GLU A 386 -2.96 1.80 -26.51
CA GLU A 386 -3.50 1.10 -27.67
C GLU A 386 -4.38 2.01 -28.52
N GLY A 387 -4.20 2.00 -29.82
CA GLY A 387 -4.99 2.83 -30.74
C GLY A 387 -4.65 4.31 -30.77
N GLY A 388 -3.65 4.74 -30.00
CA GLY A 388 -3.19 6.12 -29.83
C GLY A 388 -3.48 6.67 -28.44
N VAL A 389 -2.46 7.16 -27.77
CA VAL A 389 -2.57 7.70 -26.42
C VAL A 389 -3.01 9.16 -26.45
N ALA A 390 -3.88 9.55 -25.50
CA ALA A 390 -4.29 10.93 -25.29
C ALA A 390 -3.05 11.79 -24.90
N PRO A 391 -2.87 13.03 -25.44
CA PRO A 391 -1.59 13.74 -25.46
C PRO A 391 -0.97 14.03 -24.08
N ASN A 392 -1.79 14.24 -23.05
CA ASN A 392 -1.32 14.61 -21.69
C ASN A 392 -1.64 13.52 -20.64
N ALA A 393 -1.96 12.31 -21.11
CA ALA A 393 -2.29 11.20 -20.22
C ALA A 393 -1.06 10.73 -19.43
N THR A 394 -1.26 10.48 -18.13
CA THR A 394 -0.33 9.72 -17.32
C THR A 394 -0.67 8.25 -17.41
N VAL A 395 0.32 7.41 -17.66
CA VAL A 395 0.15 5.97 -17.87
C VAL A 395 0.46 5.19 -16.60
N MET A 396 -0.49 4.38 -16.14
CA MET A 396 -0.29 3.47 -15.02
C MET A 396 0.05 2.08 -15.58
N ALA A 397 1.33 1.70 -15.50
CA ALA A 397 1.88 0.52 -16.16
C ALA A 397 1.77 -0.72 -15.26
N TRP A 398 0.74 -1.55 -15.49
CA TRP A 398 0.44 -2.73 -14.68
C TRP A 398 0.80 -4.07 -15.34
N ARG A 399 0.69 -4.19 -16.66
CA ARG A 399 0.99 -5.44 -17.40
C ARG A 399 2.48 -5.79 -17.38
N GLY A 400 3.33 -4.85 -16.97
CA GLY A 400 4.76 -5.05 -16.78
C GLY A 400 5.55 -3.76 -16.89
N ALA A 401 6.80 -3.77 -16.40
CA ALA A 401 7.68 -2.61 -16.50
C ALA A 401 7.95 -2.16 -17.95
N GLY A 402 7.85 -3.08 -18.92
CA GLY A 402 8.03 -2.80 -20.35
C GLY A 402 7.01 -1.79 -20.91
N GLU A 403 5.76 -1.82 -20.44
CA GLU A 403 4.75 -0.83 -20.86
C GLU A 403 5.09 0.56 -20.32
N GLY A 404 5.61 0.64 -19.09
CA GLY A 404 6.13 1.88 -18.53
C GLY A 404 7.32 2.43 -19.32
N VAL A 405 8.25 1.56 -19.75
CA VAL A 405 9.37 1.93 -20.65
C VAL A 405 8.84 2.49 -21.97
N LYS A 406 7.83 1.85 -22.56
CA LYS A 406 7.20 2.32 -23.80
C LYS A 406 6.57 3.71 -23.63
N ALA A 407 5.80 3.91 -22.59
CA ALA A 407 5.15 5.20 -22.30
C ALA A 407 6.19 6.32 -22.03
N ALA A 408 7.23 6.05 -21.24
CA ALA A 408 8.29 7.01 -20.94
C ALA A 408 9.08 7.43 -22.21
N LYS A 409 9.35 6.50 -23.13
CA LYS A 409 9.94 6.81 -24.44
C LYS A 409 9.03 7.68 -25.32
N MET A 410 7.72 7.57 -25.13
CA MET A 410 6.71 8.44 -25.77
C MET A 410 6.56 9.79 -25.04
N ARG A 411 7.31 10.02 -23.96
CA ARG A 411 7.30 11.22 -23.10
C ARG A 411 5.99 11.41 -22.32
N HIS A 412 5.31 10.32 -21.98
CA HIS A 412 4.22 10.33 -21.03
C HIS A 412 4.75 10.08 -19.62
N ASP A 413 4.17 10.77 -18.64
CA ASP A 413 4.43 10.46 -17.24
C ASP A 413 3.91 9.07 -16.91
N VAL A 414 4.67 8.34 -16.09
CA VAL A 414 4.44 6.93 -15.82
C VAL A 414 4.41 6.69 -14.31
N ILE A 415 3.42 5.94 -13.87
CA ILE A 415 3.35 5.35 -12.54
C ILE A 415 3.56 3.84 -12.70
N MET A 416 4.62 3.32 -12.06
CA MET A 416 4.98 1.90 -12.17
C MET A 416 4.14 1.06 -11.19
N VAL A 417 3.39 0.08 -11.73
CA VAL A 417 2.50 -0.82 -10.96
C VAL A 417 2.60 -2.27 -11.44
N PRO A 418 3.77 -2.79 -11.88
CA PRO A 418 3.82 -4.11 -12.48
C PRO A 418 3.24 -5.18 -11.57
N THR A 419 2.27 -5.92 -12.08
CA THR A 419 1.47 -6.97 -11.39
C THR A 419 2.34 -7.91 -10.56
N THR A 420 3.46 -8.34 -11.12
CA THR A 420 4.36 -9.31 -10.48
C THR A 420 5.09 -8.78 -9.25
N TYR A 421 5.01 -7.47 -8.96
CA TYR A 421 5.65 -6.82 -7.82
C TYR A 421 4.66 -6.12 -6.88
N PHE A 422 3.54 -5.58 -7.42
CA PHE A 422 2.71 -4.63 -6.69
C PHE A 422 1.23 -4.99 -6.61
N TYR A 423 0.82 -6.20 -7.03
CA TYR A 423 -0.54 -6.67 -6.78
C TYR A 423 -0.58 -7.37 -5.42
N PHE A 424 -1.11 -6.66 -4.42
CA PHE A 424 -1.16 -7.13 -3.03
C PHE A 424 -2.36 -8.04 -2.73
N ASP A 425 -3.20 -8.31 -3.69
CA ASP A 425 -4.19 -9.38 -3.71
C ASP A 425 -3.57 -10.76 -4.00
N TYR A 426 -2.28 -10.82 -4.38
CA TYR A 426 -1.51 -12.06 -4.53
C TYR A 426 -1.02 -12.59 -3.19
N TYR A 427 -0.79 -13.91 -3.12
CA TYR A 427 -0.24 -14.53 -1.92
C TYR A 427 1.11 -13.95 -1.51
N GLN A 428 1.29 -13.79 -0.19
CA GLN A 428 2.56 -13.32 0.39
C GLN A 428 3.55 -14.45 0.68
N THR A 429 3.08 -15.69 0.63
CA THR A 429 3.83 -16.91 0.92
C THR A 429 3.48 -17.99 -0.08
N ASN A 430 4.36 -18.97 -0.23
CA ASN A 430 4.11 -20.20 -1.01
C ASN A 430 3.58 -21.35 -0.14
N ILE A 431 3.41 -21.14 1.17
CA ILE A 431 2.79 -22.10 2.09
C ILE A 431 1.31 -21.72 2.20
N LEU A 432 0.45 -22.39 1.42
CA LEU A 432 -0.93 -21.95 1.18
C LEU A 432 -1.96 -22.56 2.13
N ASP A 433 -1.62 -23.62 2.89
CA ASP A 433 -2.58 -24.41 3.67
C ASP A 433 -3.34 -23.58 4.74
N GLU A 434 -2.74 -22.52 5.23
CA GLU A 434 -3.32 -21.63 6.26
C GLU A 434 -3.61 -20.22 5.73
N GLU A 435 -3.44 -20.00 4.40
CA GLU A 435 -3.69 -18.68 3.80
C GLU A 435 -5.17 -18.49 3.47
N PRO A 436 -5.70 -17.27 3.65
CA PRO A 436 -7.01 -16.95 3.11
C PRO A 436 -6.99 -17.04 1.58
N LEU A 437 -8.14 -17.36 0.99
CA LEU A 437 -8.26 -17.45 -0.46
C LEU A 437 -7.85 -16.13 -1.13
N ALA A 438 -6.98 -16.22 -2.13
CA ALA A 438 -6.56 -15.10 -2.97
C ALA A 438 -6.73 -15.44 -4.45
N ILE A 439 -6.61 -14.47 -5.33
CA ILE A 439 -6.73 -14.67 -6.79
C ILE A 439 -5.68 -15.66 -7.32
N GLY A 440 -4.52 -15.72 -6.69
CA GLY A 440 -3.36 -16.52 -7.08
C GLY A 440 -2.08 -15.69 -7.00
N GLY A 441 -1.11 -16.04 -7.83
CA GLY A 441 0.16 -15.32 -7.88
C GLY A 441 0.99 -15.45 -6.59
N TYR A 442 2.19 -14.84 -6.61
CA TYR A 442 3.08 -14.84 -5.45
C TYR A 442 3.92 -13.55 -5.44
N VAL A 443 3.65 -12.70 -4.46
CA VAL A 443 4.33 -11.41 -4.27
C VAL A 443 4.74 -11.29 -2.80
N PRO A 444 5.85 -11.94 -2.39
CA PRO A 444 6.38 -11.80 -1.05
C PRO A 444 7.05 -10.43 -0.86
N ILE A 445 7.29 -10.04 0.39
CA ILE A 445 7.81 -8.72 0.74
C ILE A 445 9.20 -8.43 0.12
N GLU A 446 10.07 -9.43 0.02
CA GLU A 446 11.38 -9.32 -0.62
C GLU A 446 11.27 -8.98 -2.11
N LYS A 447 10.25 -9.49 -2.78
CA LYS A 447 10.00 -9.19 -4.18
C LYS A 447 9.55 -7.75 -4.36
N VAL A 448 8.65 -7.26 -3.50
CA VAL A 448 8.27 -5.82 -3.47
C VAL A 448 9.51 -4.95 -3.28
N TYR A 449 10.33 -5.25 -2.28
CA TYR A 449 11.54 -4.49 -1.95
C TYR A 449 12.58 -4.49 -3.08
N SER A 450 12.67 -5.55 -3.86
CA SER A 450 13.67 -5.72 -4.92
C SER A 450 13.43 -4.87 -6.16
N PHE A 451 12.23 -4.31 -6.34
CA PHE A 451 11.91 -3.54 -7.53
C PHE A 451 12.68 -2.22 -7.60
N GLU A 452 13.22 -1.92 -8.78
CA GLU A 452 13.80 -0.62 -9.10
C GLU A 452 12.91 0.11 -10.12
N PRO A 453 12.29 1.24 -9.73
CA PRO A 453 11.39 1.98 -10.62
C PRO A 453 12.07 2.57 -11.85
N TYR A 454 13.29 3.11 -11.71
CA TYR A 454 14.05 3.59 -12.86
C TYR A 454 14.58 2.43 -13.69
N GLN A 455 14.30 2.47 -14.98
CA GLN A 455 14.60 1.36 -15.88
C GLN A 455 15.89 1.63 -16.66
N LYS A 456 16.77 0.62 -16.72
CA LYS A 456 18.06 0.70 -17.40
C LYS A 456 17.95 0.84 -18.92
N GLU A 457 16.79 0.50 -19.49
CA GLU A 457 16.45 0.63 -20.91
C GLU A 457 16.11 2.08 -21.31
N LEU A 458 15.99 2.98 -20.30
CA LEU A 458 15.68 4.39 -20.47
C LEU A 458 16.93 5.25 -20.27
N THR A 459 17.02 6.32 -21.03
CA THR A 459 17.99 7.40 -20.77
C THR A 459 17.63 8.15 -19.47
N ALA A 460 18.56 8.97 -18.96
CA ALA A 460 18.30 9.80 -17.78
C ALA A 460 17.11 10.77 -18.00
N GLU A 461 16.94 11.31 -19.22
CA GLU A 461 15.79 12.17 -19.55
C GLU A 461 14.48 11.41 -19.62
N GLU A 462 14.47 10.22 -20.20
CA GLU A 462 13.27 9.37 -20.25
C GLU A 462 12.87 8.87 -18.86
N ASN A 463 13.83 8.54 -17.98
CA ASN A 463 13.55 8.15 -16.60
C ASN A 463 12.92 9.28 -15.77
N LYS A 464 13.03 10.55 -16.15
CA LYS A 464 12.32 11.66 -15.50
C LYS A 464 10.80 11.54 -15.61
N HIS A 465 10.32 10.83 -16.62
CA HIS A 465 8.89 10.53 -16.76
C HIS A 465 8.38 9.46 -15.81
N ILE A 466 9.25 8.71 -15.14
CA ILE A 466 8.83 7.81 -14.05
C ILE A 466 8.59 8.66 -12.80
N ILE A 467 7.34 9.11 -12.60
CA ILE A 467 6.99 10.04 -11.51
C ILE A 467 6.79 9.34 -10.17
N GLY A 468 6.67 8.02 -10.16
CA GLY A 468 6.50 7.23 -8.96
C GLY A 468 6.00 5.81 -9.21
N LEU A 469 5.52 5.19 -8.15
CA LEU A 469 4.99 3.84 -8.18
C LEU A 469 3.83 3.67 -7.19
N GLN A 470 3.06 2.62 -7.41
CA GLN A 470 1.88 2.28 -6.61
C GLN A 470 1.78 0.78 -6.44
N ALA A 471 1.12 0.31 -5.37
CA ALA A 471 0.62 -1.05 -5.28
C ALA A 471 -0.91 -1.06 -5.28
N ASN A 472 -1.49 -2.15 -5.78
CA ASN A 472 -2.92 -2.33 -5.91
C ASN A 472 -3.43 -3.44 -5.00
N LEU A 473 -4.63 -3.25 -4.46
CA LEU A 473 -5.36 -4.26 -3.72
C LEU A 473 -6.74 -4.45 -4.34
N TRP A 474 -6.86 -5.44 -5.21
CA TRP A 474 -8.12 -5.91 -5.77
C TRP A 474 -8.84 -6.78 -4.75
N THR A 475 -10.16 -6.73 -4.69
CA THR A 475 -10.90 -7.29 -3.55
C THR A 475 -11.86 -8.40 -3.88
N GLU A 476 -11.74 -9.08 -5.02
CA GLU A 476 -12.59 -10.22 -5.42
C GLU A 476 -12.66 -11.29 -4.33
N TYR A 477 -11.55 -11.52 -3.64
CA TYR A 477 -11.43 -12.54 -2.59
C TYR A 477 -11.25 -11.95 -1.19
N ILE A 478 -11.31 -10.63 -1.04
CA ILE A 478 -11.04 -9.91 0.21
C ILE A 478 -12.34 -9.31 0.74
N THR A 479 -13.03 -10.09 1.59
CA THR A 479 -14.40 -9.80 2.04
C THR A 479 -14.49 -8.99 3.33
N SER A 480 -13.37 -8.74 4.01
CA SER A 480 -13.34 -8.01 5.29
C SER A 480 -12.15 -7.07 5.38
N PHE A 481 -12.28 -6.00 6.15
CA PHE A 481 -11.18 -5.05 6.31
C PHE A 481 -9.98 -5.65 7.08
N ARG A 482 -10.21 -6.60 7.98
CA ARG A 482 -9.13 -7.38 8.60
C ARG A 482 -8.33 -8.19 7.57
N HIS A 483 -8.98 -8.66 6.49
CA HIS A 483 -8.29 -9.31 5.38
C HIS A 483 -7.51 -8.28 4.54
N VAL A 484 -8.04 -7.07 4.33
CA VAL A 484 -7.29 -5.95 3.72
C VAL A 484 -5.98 -5.70 4.47
N GLU A 485 -6.05 -5.50 5.80
CA GLU A 485 -4.86 -5.29 6.63
C GLU A 485 -3.83 -6.42 6.46
N TYR A 486 -4.28 -7.67 6.49
CA TYR A 486 -3.44 -8.85 6.32
C TYR A 486 -2.72 -8.84 4.96
N MET A 487 -3.42 -8.51 3.90
CA MET A 487 -2.87 -8.55 2.54
C MET A 487 -1.90 -7.39 2.27
N VAL A 488 -2.13 -6.21 2.82
CA VAL A 488 -1.25 -5.06 2.56
C VAL A 488 -0.06 -4.99 3.52
N LEU A 489 -0.19 -5.47 4.75
CA LEU A 489 0.88 -5.42 5.74
C LEU A 489 1.59 -6.79 5.89
N PRO A 490 2.92 -6.82 5.95
CA PRO A 490 3.86 -5.70 5.98
C PRO A 490 4.40 -5.25 4.61
N ARG A 491 3.85 -5.71 3.47
CA ARG A 491 4.34 -5.35 2.13
C ARG A 491 4.33 -3.84 1.87
N MET A 492 3.36 -3.11 2.47
CA MET A 492 3.31 -1.66 2.40
C MET A 492 4.56 -0.99 3.00
N ALA A 493 5.21 -1.61 3.99
CA ALA A 493 6.48 -1.12 4.53
C ALA A 493 7.61 -1.19 3.49
N ALA A 494 7.71 -2.31 2.75
CA ALA A 494 8.67 -2.44 1.65
C ALA A 494 8.36 -1.45 0.51
N LEU A 495 7.08 -1.31 0.14
CA LEU A 495 6.64 -0.33 -0.84
C LEU A 495 7.06 1.09 -0.43
N SER A 496 6.82 1.48 0.83
CA SER A 496 7.14 2.81 1.32
C SER A 496 8.63 3.12 1.21
N GLU A 497 9.49 2.14 1.50
CA GLU A 497 10.94 2.34 1.44
C GLU A 497 11.43 2.53 0.00
N ILE A 498 10.95 1.74 -0.96
CA ILE A 498 11.36 1.95 -2.37
C ILE A 498 10.77 3.22 -2.99
N GLN A 499 9.67 3.74 -2.43
CA GLN A 499 9.09 5.04 -2.83
C GLN A 499 9.83 6.23 -2.23
N TRP A 500 10.44 6.06 -1.06
CA TRP A 500 11.00 7.14 -0.26
C TRP A 500 12.53 7.21 -0.31
N THR A 501 13.19 6.07 -0.03
CA THR A 501 14.64 5.99 0.21
C THR A 501 15.40 5.95 -1.12
N GLN A 502 16.51 6.69 -1.22
CA GLN A 502 17.37 6.68 -2.39
C GLN A 502 18.02 5.30 -2.58
N PRO A 503 18.22 4.82 -3.83
CA PRO A 503 18.62 3.45 -4.11
C PRO A 503 19.95 3.04 -3.49
N GLN A 504 20.89 3.98 -3.31
CA GLN A 504 22.20 3.71 -2.71
C GLN A 504 22.14 3.40 -1.21
N PHE A 505 21.04 3.72 -0.54
CA PHE A 505 20.81 3.45 0.89
C PHE A 505 19.92 2.23 1.14
N LYS A 506 19.39 1.62 0.07
CA LYS A 506 18.55 0.43 0.17
C LYS A 506 19.38 -0.81 0.44
N ASP A 507 19.10 -1.48 1.53
CA ASP A 507 19.61 -2.81 1.87
C ASP A 507 18.50 -3.65 2.49
N TYR A 508 18.21 -4.82 1.91
CA TYR A 508 17.11 -5.67 2.38
C TYR A 508 17.38 -6.29 3.75
N GLY A 509 18.64 -6.62 4.05
CA GLY A 509 19.04 -7.12 5.38
C GLY A 509 18.82 -6.07 6.46
N ASP A 510 19.29 -4.85 6.23
CA ASP A 510 19.07 -3.69 7.10
C ASP A 510 17.56 -3.35 7.25
N PHE A 511 16.80 -3.42 6.16
CA PHE A 511 15.33 -3.26 6.21
C PHE A 511 14.69 -4.27 7.15
N LEU A 512 15.07 -5.55 7.06
CA LEU A 512 14.53 -6.60 7.93
C LEU A 512 14.88 -6.38 9.41
N GLU A 513 16.07 -5.84 9.72
CA GLU A 513 16.47 -5.51 11.10
C GLU A 513 15.59 -4.40 11.72
N ARG A 514 15.03 -3.51 10.91
CA ARG A 514 14.15 -2.41 11.33
C ARG A 514 12.67 -2.81 11.43
N MET A 515 12.25 -3.91 10.79
CA MET A 515 10.87 -4.36 10.77
C MET A 515 10.26 -4.70 12.14
N PRO A 516 10.96 -5.29 13.13
CA PRO A 516 10.38 -5.54 14.45
C PRO A 516 9.75 -4.30 15.07
N LYS A 517 10.37 -3.12 14.91
CA LYS A 517 9.84 -1.86 15.41
C LYS A 517 8.55 -1.42 14.71
N MET A 518 8.44 -1.67 13.40
CA MET A 518 7.17 -1.44 12.68
C MET A 518 6.06 -2.37 13.20
N PHE A 519 6.39 -3.62 13.55
CA PHE A 519 5.42 -4.54 14.12
C PHE A 519 4.95 -4.10 15.51
N ASP A 520 5.82 -3.53 16.34
CA ASP A 520 5.41 -2.93 17.62
C ASP A 520 4.37 -1.81 17.42
N ILE A 521 4.56 -0.98 16.38
CA ILE A 521 3.60 0.06 16.01
C ILE A 521 2.30 -0.56 15.49
N TYR A 522 2.36 -1.60 14.65
CA TYR A 522 1.16 -2.29 14.17
C TYR A 522 0.36 -2.91 15.33
N ASP A 523 1.05 -3.43 16.33
CA ASP A 523 0.41 -4.00 17.53
C ASP A 523 -0.29 -2.92 18.39
N ILE A 524 0.26 -1.68 18.48
CA ILE A 524 -0.42 -0.53 19.13
C ILE A 524 -1.79 -0.28 18.48
N TYR A 525 -1.84 -0.29 17.14
CA TYR A 525 -3.07 -0.02 16.39
C TYR A 525 -3.96 -1.24 16.19
N GLY A 526 -3.52 -2.43 16.66
CA GLY A 526 -4.25 -3.69 16.49
C GLY A 526 -4.44 -4.06 15.02
N TYR A 527 -3.47 -3.75 14.14
CA TYR A 527 -3.52 -4.15 12.75
C TYR A 527 -3.34 -5.65 12.58
N ASN A 528 -4.12 -6.23 11.68
CA ASN A 528 -4.04 -7.66 11.36
C ASN A 528 -3.00 -7.90 10.25
N TYR A 529 -1.72 -7.73 10.54
CA TYR A 529 -0.65 -7.90 9.56
C TYR A 529 -0.19 -9.37 9.41
N ALA A 530 0.29 -9.73 8.23
CA ALA A 530 0.87 -11.05 7.99
C ALA A 530 2.21 -11.20 8.72
N ARG A 531 2.39 -12.35 9.40
CA ARG A 531 3.57 -12.63 10.24
C ARG A 531 4.59 -13.53 9.55
N HIS A 532 4.54 -13.68 8.23
CA HIS A 532 5.41 -14.57 7.44
C HIS A 532 6.91 -14.30 7.62
N LEU A 533 7.29 -13.05 7.89
CA LEU A 533 8.68 -12.68 8.19
C LEU A 533 9.23 -13.34 9.45
N PHE A 534 8.35 -13.75 10.37
CA PHE A 534 8.73 -14.42 11.61
C PHE A 534 8.71 -15.95 11.50
N ASP A 535 8.39 -16.50 10.34
CA ASP A 535 8.44 -17.94 10.11
C ASP A 535 9.89 -18.45 10.12
N VAL A 536 10.01 -19.74 10.38
CA VAL A 536 11.31 -20.41 10.33
C VAL A 536 11.80 -20.48 8.88
N LYS A 537 13.00 -19.97 8.64
CA LYS A 537 13.73 -20.19 7.39
C LYS A 537 14.65 -21.37 7.58
N ALA A 538 14.58 -22.34 6.65
CA ALA A 538 15.43 -23.52 6.63
C ALA A 538 16.31 -23.50 5.39
N ASN A 539 17.61 -23.73 5.58
CA ASN A 539 18.55 -23.94 4.48
C ASN A 539 19.13 -25.35 4.56
N PHE A 540 19.12 -26.04 3.43
CA PHE A 540 19.56 -27.44 3.30
C PHE A 540 20.82 -27.49 2.45
N LEU A 541 21.93 -27.91 3.06
CA LEU A 541 23.22 -28.04 2.41
C LEU A 541 23.59 -29.52 2.29
N PRO A 542 23.59 -30.09 1.07
CA PRO A 542 24.02 -31.46 0.85
C PRO A 542 25.53 -31.62 0.97
N ASP A 543 25.98 -32.62 1.72
CA ASP A 543 27.35 -33.12 1.68
C ASP A 543 27.39 -34.39 0.86
N THR A 544 27.84 -34.26 -0.39
CA THR A 544 27.90 -35.37 -1.36
C THR A 544 29.02 -36.38 -1.06
N VAL A 545 29.99 -36.03 -0.21
CA VAL A 545 31.08 -36.91 0.20
C VAL A 545 30.65 -37.75 1.41
N ALA A 546 30.07 -37.10 2.41
CA ALA A 546 29.58 -37.78 3.62
C ALA A 546 28.20 -38.46 3.42
N GLY A 547 27.48 -38.12 2.35
CA GLY A 547 26.10 -38.62 2.10
C GLY A 547 25.12 -38.12 3.15
N THR A 548 25.27 -36.88 3.59
CA THR A 548 24.45 -36.26 4.64
C THR A 548 23.83 -34.95 4.17
N LEU A 549 22.78 -34.50 4.86
CA LEU A 549 22.12 -33.22 4.62
C LEU A 549 22.23 -32.37 5.88
N THR A 550 22.91 -31.23 5.79
CA THR A 550 22.99 -30.28 6.89
C THR A 550 21.84 -29.29 6.81
N VAL A 551 21.08 -29.13 7.90
CA VAL A 551 19.95 -28.20 8.02
C VAL A 551 20.35 -27.07 8.96
N THR A 552 20.24 -25.84 8.47
CA THR A 552 20.37 -24.64 9.30
C THR A 552 19.03 -23.92 9.37
N LEU A 553 18.65 -23.49 10.57
CA LEU A 553 17.38 -22.80 10.83
C LEU A 553 17.63 -21.41 11.38
N SER A 554 16.79 -20.46 10.98
CA SER A 554 16.81 -19.09 11.50
C SER A 554 15.42 -18.48 11.54
N THR A 555 15.25 -17.44 12.35
CA THR A 555 14.09 -16.53 12.33
C THR A 555 14.59 -15.10 12.34
N LEU A 556 13.78 -14.18 11.85
CA LEU A 556 14.12 -12.75 11.80
C LEU A 556 14.43 -12.16 13.18
N ASP A 557 13.69 -12.55 14.20
CA ASP A 557 13.75 -12.04 15.57
C ASP A 557 14.60 -12.92 16.53
N GLY A 558 15.29 -13.93 16.02
CA GLY A 558 16.10 -14.85 16.84
C GLY A 558 15.30 -15.70 17.82
N ALA A 559 14.00 -15.89 17.59
CA ALA A 559 13.13 -16.66 18.47
C ALA A 559 13.60 -18.13 18.61
N ASN A 560 13.22 -18.78 19.73
CA ASN A 560 13.52 -20.18 19.97
C ASN A 560 12.83 -21.07 18.91
N ILE A 561 13.61 -21.80 18.14
CA ILE A 561 13.12 -22.74 17.15
C ILE A 561 13.09 -24.14 17.78
N HIS A 562 11.96 -24.83 17.62
CA HIS A 562 11.78 -26.24 17.97
C HIS A 562 11.50 -27.05 16.72
N TYR A 563 11.96 -28.32 16.68
CA TYR A 563 11.81 -29.16 15.50
C TYR A 563 11.43 -30.59 15.85
N THR A 564 10.95 -31.33 14.86
CA THR A 564 10.67 -32.77 14.90
C THR A 564 11.16 -33.43 13.62
N LEU A 565 11.45 -34.74 13.69
CA LEU A 565 11.89 -35.55 12.54
C LEU A 565 10.86 -36.64 12.17
N ASP A 566 9.82 -36.78 12.95
CA ASP A 566 8.77 -37.80 12.83
C ASP A 566 7.46 -37.26 12.22
N GLY A 567 7.45 -36.01 11.76
CA GLY A 567 6.29 -35.35 11.18
C GLY A 567 5.26 -34.85 12.21
N THR A 568 5.50 -34.99 13.49
CA THR A 568 4.66 -34.38 14.54
C THR A 568 4.81 -32.87 14.56
N LYS A 569 3.76 -32.14 14.99
CA LYS A 569 3.81 -30.67 15.09
C LYS A 569 4.78 -30.25 16.20
N PRO A 570 5.79 -29.40 15.92
CA PRO A 570 6.69 -28.89 16.95
C PRO A 570 5.95 -28.09 18.03
N SER A 571 6.40 -28.26 19.27
CA SER A 571 5.90 -27.56 20.46
C SER A 571 7.06 -27.14 21.36
N ALA A 572 6.79 -26.42 22.44
CA ALA A 572 7.81 -26.05 23.44
C ALA A 572 8.50 -27.27 24.09
N ASN A 573 7.88 -28.46 24.03
CA ASN A 573 8.43 -29.71 24.54
C ASN A 573 9.27 -30.48 23.48
N SER A 574 9.22 -30.08 22.23
CA SER A 574 10.01 -30.70 21.16
C SER A 574 11.49 -30.29 21.28
N PRO A 575 12.42 -31.03 20.66
CA PRO A 575 13.84 -30.65 20.63
C PRO A 575 14.03 -29.18 20.19
N LYS A 576 14.85 -28.44 20.96
CA LYS A 576 15.21 -27.08 20.64
C LYS A 576 16.38 -27.06 19.65
N TYR A 577 16.29 -26.24 18.64
CA TYR A 577 17.38 -26.00 17.70
C TYR A 577 18.47 -25.15 18.37
N THR A 578 19.70 -25.67 18.42
CA THR A 578 20.84 -24.99 19.01
C THR A 578 22.02 -24.82 18.05
N GLY A 579 21.89 -25.32 16.82
CA GLY A 579 22.91 -25.25 15.79
C GLY A 579 22.63 -26.24 14.65
N PRO A 580 23.47 -26.28 13.59
CA PRO A 580 23.24 -27.08 12.42
C PRO A 580 22.93 -28.53 12.72
N LEU A 581 21.87 -29.08 12.11
CA LEU A 581 21.46 -30.49 12.23
C LEU A 581 22.02 -31.27 11.05
N THR A 582 22.53 -32.48 11.32
CA THR A 582 22.97 -33.40 10.27
C THR A 582 21.94 -34.54 10.12
N LEU A 583 21.27 -34.60 9.00
CA LEU A 583 20.31 -35.66 8.66
C LEU A 583 20.98 -36.73 7.80
N LYS A 584 20.74 -38.02 8.16
CA LYS A 584 21.32 -39.20 7.50
C LYS A 584 20.27 -40.18 7.00
N GLU A 585 19.02 -39.99 7.42
CA GLU A 585 17.90 -40.87 7.15
C GLU A 585 16.70 -40.10 6.63
N ASN A 586 15.78 -40.80 5.99
CA ASN A 586 14.51 -40.24 5.57
C ASN A 586 13.70 -39.81 6.76
N CYS A 587 13.11 -38.60 6.68
CA CYS A 587 12.24 -38.11 7.74
C CYS A 587 11.27 -37.04 7.21
N THR A 588 10.17 -36.87 7.90
CA THR A 588 9.31 -35.69 7.74
C THR A 588 9.79 -34.63 8.73
N PHE A 589 10.64 -33.74 8.24
CA PHE A 589 11.19 -32.64 9.05
C PHE A 589 10.15 -31.55 9.24
N LYS A 590 9.92 -31.14 10.50
CA LYS A 590 9.09 -29.98 10.82
C LYS A 590 9.80 -29.06 11.80
N ALA A 591 9.62 -27.73 11.64
CA ALA A 591 10.17 -26.73 12.55
C ALA A 591 9.20 -25.58 12.76
N ALA A 592 9.17 -25.02 13.95
CA ALA A 592 8.39 -23.84 14.29
C ALA A 592 9.14 -22.97 15.33
N ALA A 593 9.01 -21.66 15.21
CA ALA A 593 9.47 -20.73 16.23
C ALA A 593 8.40 -20.58 17.33
N ILE A 594 8.80 -20.75 18.58
CA ILE A 594 7.89 -20.70 19.74
C ILE A 594 8.16 -19.40 20.51
N ARG A 595 7.11 -18.59 20.68
CA ARG A 595 7.14 -17.30 21.38
C ARG A 595 6.07 -17.25 22.46
N PRO A 596 6.17 -16.36 23.46
CA PRO A 596 5.11 -16.16 24.46
C PRO A 596 3.75 -15.79 23.83
N ALA A 597 3.76 -15.04 22.74
CA ALA A 597 2.56 -14.60 22.00
C ALA A 597 2.00 -15.66 21.02
N GLY A 598 2.66 -16.82 20.87
CA GLY A 598 2.25 -17.91 19.98
C GLY A 598 3.38 -18.47 19.14
N SER A 599 3.08 -19.50 18.35
CA SER A 599 4.01 -20.16 17.45
C SER A 599 3.96 -19.56 16.05
N SER A 600 5.09 -19.59 15.33
CA SER A 600 5.10 -19.39 13.89
C SER A 600 4.29 -20.49 13.17
N ARG A 601 4.05 -20.32 11.87
CA ARG A 601 3.62 -21.43 11.03
C ARG A 601 4.68 -22.54 11.06
N VAL A 602 4.23 -23.77 10.78
CA VAL A 602 5.11 -24.93 10.80
C VAL A 602 5.80 -25.06 9.44
N TYR A 603 7.10 -24.90 9.40
CA TYR A 603 7.90 -25.27 8.26
C TYR A 603 7.91 -26.80 8.14
N THR A 604 7.62 -27.34 6.95
CA THR A 604 7.59 -28.79 6.69
C THR A 604 8.44 -29.12 5.46
N ALA A 605 9.25 -30.16 5.57
CA ALA A 605 10.03 -30.71 4.46
C ALA A 605 10.09 -32.23 4.53
N GLU A 606 9.76 -32.91 3.43
CA GLU A 606 9.96 -34.33 3.26
C GLU A 606 11.41 -34.59 2.83
N ILE A 607 12.19 -35.23 3.69
CA ILE A 607 13.59 -35.56 3.44
C ILE A 607 13.68 -37.00 2.96
N ASN A 608 13.99 -37.17 1.68
CA ASN A 608 14.12 -38.45 1.02
C ASN A 608 15.57 -38.64 0.55
N LEU A 609 16.36 -39.34 1.36
CA LEU A 609 17.74 -39.69 1.07
C LEU A 609 17.79 -41.13 0.51
N ASN A 610 18.29 -41.29 -0.70
CA ASN A 610 18.49 -42.58 -1.32
C ASN A 610 19.92 -42.73 -1.85
N LYS A 611 20.29 -43.91 -2.41
CA LYS A 611 21.65 -44.15 -2.90
C LYS A 611 22.13 -43.18 -3.99
N ALA A 612 21.22 -42.53 -4.69
CA ALA A 612 21.53 -41.52 -5.70
C ALA A 612 21.43 -40.10 -5.18
N SER A 613 20.71 -39.89 -4.05
CA SER A 613 20.60 -38.57 -3.40
C SER A 613 21.96 -38.13 -2.93
N LEU A 614 22.22 -36.83 -3.02
CA LEU A 614 23.46 -36.17 -2.57
C LEU A 614 24.73 -36.64 -3.32
N LYS A 615 24.60 -37.27 -4.49
CA LYS A 615 25.74 -37.60 -5.33
C LYS A 615 25.88 -36.60 -6.48
N PRO A 616 27.13 -36.29 -6.90
CA PRO A 616 27.35 -35.46 -8.07
C PRO A 616 26.68 -36.11 -9.29
N ILE A 617 25.99 -35.29 -10.07
CA ILE A 617 25.48 -35.71 -11.39
C ILE A 617 26.68 -35.72 -12.33
N ALA A 618 27.00 -36.87 -12.93
CA ALA A 618 28.08 -37.02 -13.87
C ALA A 618 27.72 -36.43 -15.22
#